data_647c3a7a98cfb776a9606d60c362b2ed
#
_entry.id   647c3a7a98cfb776a9606d60c362b2ed
#
_cell.length_a   1.000
_cell.length_b   1.000
_cell.length_c   1.000
_cell.angle_alpha   90.00
_cell.angle_beta   90.00
_cell.angle_gamma   90.00
#
_symmetry.space_group_name_H-M   'P 1'
#
loop_
_entity.id
_entity.type
_entity.pdbx_description
1 polymer ?
#
loop_
_entity_poly.entity_id
_entity_poly.type
_entity_poly.pdbx_seq_one_letter_code
_entity_poly.pdbx_strand_id
1 'polypeptide(L)'
;CKSISAFANTLGGFLIFGISDDNQIVGLETPDKDAELISEIIKTRLNPIPEFKISFHTEDGNVLLIVQVFKGEETPYYYSGDGLLEAYVRIGNESAKASPIELKRLVLRGRNTTFDSQNSMYKVDDYAFSKLRERYKKWTGNSFDEKDLVSFGLATEDGYLTNAGALIADESPIRYSRIFCTRWNGLNKSGGTFDALDDAEYEGSVISLIDNGEAFIKRNAKMMWKKTANSREEMPEYVERSYHEALVNAIAHRDYLINGSEVHIDIYDDRLEIYSPGGMPDGSNIQERDPVTVPSTRRNPVLADVFNRLGYMERKGSGFAKILDNYAFQVNYTDEKKPYFRSDRYQFTVIMPNLNYRGTQDGTQDGTQDGTQDFDTLIMNMIEENNKISAKIMAEKLGVSLRTVRRLIKENDQIEYVGHGFSGYWKIK
;
A
#
# COMPACT_ATOMS: atom_id res chain seq x y z
N CYS A 1 23.67 -8.85 -21.96
CA CYS A 1 22.33 -8.86 -22.61
C CYS A 1 21.18 -9.02 -21.64
N LYS A 2 21.27 -9.92 -20.62
CA LYS A 2 20.22 -10.06 -19.61
C LYS A 2 19.96 -8.74 -18.88
N SER A 3 21.01 -8.00 -18.51
CA SER A 3 20.88 -6.68 -17.89
C SER A 3 20.26 -5.64 -18.83
N ILE A 4 20.57 -5.70 -20.13
CA ILE A 4 19.99 -4.79 -21.12
C ILE A 4 18.49 -5.08 -21.31
N SER A 5 18.10 -6.37 -21.42
CA SER A 5 16.69 -6.77 -21.40
C SER A 5 15.99 -6.23 -20.14
N ALA A 6 16.61 -6.41 -18.97
CA ALA A 6 16.06 -5.97 -17.71
C ALA A 6 15.89 -4.43 -17.65
N PHE A 7 16.85 -3.67 -18.13
CA PHE A 7 16.76 -2.20 -18.21
C PHE A 7 15.65 -1.75 -19.16
N ALA A 8 15.60 -2.29 -20.37
CA ALA A 8 14.56 -1.96 -21.34
C ALA A 8 13.14 -2.31 -20.83
N ASN A 9 13.01 -3.41 -20.11
CA ASN A 9 11.76 -3.86 -19.50
C ASN A 9 11.36 -3.06 -18.24
N THR A 10 12.24 -2.21 -17.68
CA THR A 10 11.95 -1.46 -16.45
C THR A 10 12.07 0.05 -16.65
N LEU A 11 13.04 0.68 -16.04
CA LEU A 11 13.20 2.14 -16.00
C LEU A 11 14.35 2.65 -16.90
N GLY A 12 14.97 1.75 -17.66
CA GLY A 12 16.25 2.03 -18.30
C GLY A 12 17.41 1.83 -17.32
N GLY A 13 18.64 2.20 -17.77
CA GLY A 13 19.82 2.10 -16.92
C GLY A 13 21.11 2.26 -17.67
N PHE A 14 22.21 2.13 -16.95
CA PHE A 14 23.56 2.25 -17.48
C PHE A 14 24.37 1.00 -17.22
N LEU A 15 25.18 0.59 -18.20
CA LEU A 15 26.27 -0.37 -18.04
C LEU A 15 27.57 0.36 -18.31
N ILE A 16 28.53 0.23 -17.43
CA ILE A 16 29.84 0.85 -17.54
C ILE A 16 30.87 -0.26 -17.67
N PHE A 17 31.72 -0.18 -18.68
CA PHE A 17 32.82 -1.10 -18.94
C PHE A 17 34.16 -0.38 -18.77
N GLY A 18 35.16 -1.09 -18.31
CA GLY A 18 36.48 -0.55 -17.99
C GLY A 18 36.69 -0.30 -16.48
N ILE A 19 35.81 -0.88 -15.65
CA ILE A 19 35.93 -0.88 -14.18
C ILE A 19 36.17 -2.32 -13.73
N SER A 20 37.16 -2.54 -12.85
CA SER A 20 37.45 -3.85 -12.26
C SER A 20 36.46 -4.20 -11.13
N ASP A 21 36.48 -5.47 -10.70
CA ASP A 21 35.65 -5.95 -9.57
C ASP A 21 35.97 -5.25 -8.25
N ASP A 22 37.17 -4.71 -8.10
CA ASP A 22 37.61 -3.89 -6.93
C ASP A 22 37.22 -2.40 -7.06
N ASN A 23 36.34 -2.06 -7.99
CA ASN A 23 35.90 -0.68 -8.31
C ASN A 23 37.04 0.27 -8.73
N GLN A 24 38.12 -0.26 -9.33
CA GLN A 24 39.20 0.54 -9.88
C GLN A 24 38.95 0.82 -11.36
N ILE A 25 39.27 2.02 -11.82
CA ILE A 25 39.21 2.40 -13.23
C ILE A 25 40.44 1.80 -13.93
N VAL A 26 40.23 0.80 -14.75
CA VAL A 26 41.29 0.13 -15.53
C VAL A 26 41.27 0.52 -17.00
N GLY A 27 40.17 1.07 -17.49
CA GLY A 27 39.98 1.42 -18.90
C GLY A 27 39.82 0.20 -19.82
N LEU A 28 39.64 0.49 -21.11
CA LEU A 28 39.52 -0.51 -22.17
C LEU A 28 40.70 -0.36 -23.12
N GLU A 29 41.26 -1.48 -23.61
CA GLU A 29 42.37 -1.49 -24.55
C GLU A 29 41.92 -1.15 -25.99
N THR A 30 40.70 -1.58 -26.35
CA THR A 30 40.13 -1.42 -27.70
C THR A 30 38.68 -0.90 -27.66
N PRO A 31 38.45 0.33 -27.13
CA PRO A 31 37.09 0.82 -26.84
C PRO A 31 36.18 0.84 -28.07
N ASP A 32 36.68 1.16 -29.25
CA ASP A 32 35.87 1.20 -30.49
C ASP A 32 35.43 -0.21 -30.89
N LYS A 33 36.32 -1.21 -30.84
CA LYS A 33 35.98 -2.60 -31.15
C LYS A 33 35.02 -3.17 -30.12
N ASP A 34 35.19 -2.82 -28.85
CA ASP A 34 34.30 -3.22 -27.78
C ASP A 34 32.89 -2.65 -27.99
N ALA A 35 32.81 -1.39 -28.44
CA ALA A 35 31.52 -0.74 -28.78
C ALA A 35 30.81 -1.42 -29.95
N GLU A 36 31.56 -1.77 -31.00
CA GLU A 36 31.02 -2.52 -32.15
C GLU A 36 30.50 -3.89 -31.71
N LEU A 37 31.29 -4.63 -30.96
CA LEU A 37 30.92 -5.96 -30.45
C LEU A 37 29.65 -5.88 -29.57
N ILE A 38 29.60 -4.93 -28.63
CA ILE A 38 28.44 -4.74 -27.76
C ILE A 38 27.20 -4.40 -28.59
N SER A 39 27.34 -3.51 -29.57
CA SER A 39 26.24 -3.13 -30.46
C SER A 39 25.72 -4.33 -31.26
N GLU A 40 26.62 -5.18 -31.79
CA GLU A 40 26.26 -6.39 -32.53
C GLU A 40 25.54 -7.39 -31.61
N ILE A 41 26.07 -7.61 -30.41
CA ILE A 41 25.45 -8.49 -29.41
C ILE A 41 24.05 -8.01 -29.03
N ILE A 42 23.84 -6.70 -28.84
CA ILE A 42 22.51 -6.14 -28.55
C ILE A 42 21.55 -6.44 -29.70
N LYS A 43 21.95 -6.15 -30.93
CA LYS A 43 21.11 -6.34 -32.13
C LYS A 43 20.79 -7.81 -32.42
N THR A 44 21.67 -8.73 -32.07
CA THR A 44 21.50 -10.17 -32.38
C THR A 44 20.87 -10.98 -31.26
N ARG A 45 20.97 -10.50 -30.01
CA ARG A 45 20.55 -11.25 -28.82
C ARG A 45 19.32 -10.66 -28.11
N LEU A 46 18.78 -9.54 -28.59
CA LEU A 46 17.59 -8.92 -28.00
C LEU A 46 16.49 -8.76 -29.05
N ASN A 47 15.27 -9.09 -28.66
CA ASN A 47 14.09 -8.97 -29.51
C ASN A 47 12.88 -8.49 -28.69
N PRO A 48 12.25 -7.35 -29.04
CA PRO A 48 12.71 -6.36 -29.99
C PRO A 48 14.06 -5.73 -29.56
N ILE A 49 14.70 -5.01 -30.47
CA ILE A 49 15.97 -4.31 -30.16
C ILE A 49 15.61 -3.08 -29.33
N PRO A 50 16.14 -2.95 -28.10
CA PRO A 50 15.87 -1.77 -27.27
C PRO A 50 16.59 -0.53 -27.81
N GLU A 51 16.07 0.65 -27.49
CA GLU A 51 16.77 1.89 -27.72
C GLU A 51 17.96 2.00 -26.75
N PHE A 52 19.16 2.29 -27.28
CA PHE A 52 20.36 2.44 -26.48
C PHE A 52 21.32 3.46 -27.09
N LYS A 53 22.19 4.01 -26.27
CA LYS A 53 23.26 4.93 -26.65
C LYS A 53 24.58 4.44 -26.08
N ILE A 54 25.61 4.39 -26.94
CA ILE A 54 26.98 4.12 -26.49
C ILE A 54 27.75 5.45 -26.49
N SER A 55 28.51 5.67 -25.44
CA SER A 55 29.38 6.85 -25.30
C SER A 55 30.66 6.44 -24.58
N PHE A 56 31.73 7.22 -24.81
CA PHE A 56 32.99 7.05 -24.15
C PHE A 56 33.20 8.16 -23.11
N HIS A 57 33.84 7.83 -22.02
CA HIS A 57 34.28 8.75 -20.99
C HIS A 57 35.75 8.46 -20.67
N THR A 58 36.56 9.50 -20.56
CA THR A 58 37.98 9.35 -20.22
C THR A 58 38.22 9.92 -18.82
N GLU A 59 38.76 9.11 -17.93
CA GLU A 59 39.12 9.48 -16.58
C GLU A 59 40.57 9.02 -16.32
N ASP A 60 41.45 9.93 -15.90
CA ASP A 60 42.88 9.67 -15.64
C ASP A 60 43.61 8.93 -16.80
N GLY A 61 43.25 9.26 -18.05
CA GLY A 61 43.81 8.62 -19.23
C GLY A 61 43.24 7.25 -19.58
N ASN A 62 42.33 6.71 -18.78
CA ASN A 62 41.64 5.47 -19.03
C ASN A 62 40.30 5.72 -19.73
N VAL A 63 40.02 4.96 -20.77
CA VAL A 63 38.75 5.09 -21.53
C VAL A 63 37.74 4.10 -21.00
N LEU A 64 36.59 4.62 -20.55
CA LEU A 64 35.42 3.87 -20.17
C LEU A 64 34.40 3.88 -21.31
N LEU A 65 33.68 2.77 -21.47
CA LEU A 65 32.53 2.67 -22.38
C LEU A 65 31.25 2.61 -21.56
N ILE A 66 30.31 3.52 -21.85
CA ILE A 66 29.04 3.63 -21.16
C ILE A 66 27.93 3.29 -22.15
N VAL A 67 27.15 2.26 -21.82
CA VAL A 67 25.92 1.89 -22.55
C VAL A 67 24.74 2.36 -21.75
N GLN A 68 24.07 3.39 -22.22
CA GLN A 68 22.78 3.83 -21.72
C GLN A 68 21.68 3.06 -22.45
N VAL A 69 20.82 2.36 -21.70
CA VAL A 69 19.63 1.67 -22.22
C VAL A 69 18.42 2.47 -21.79
N PHE A 70 17.57 2.83 -22.73
CA PHE A 70 16.34 3.56 -22.42
C PHE A 70 15.22 2.61 -22.02
N LYS A 71 14.23 3.13 -21.25
CA LYS A 71 13.01 2.41 -20.97
C LYS A 71 12.28 2.11 -22.28
N GLY A 72 12.04 0.83 -22.55
CA GLY A 72 11.37 0.41 -23.78
C GLY A 72 9.85 0.48 -23.66
N GLU A 73 9.19 0.82 -24.76
CA GLU A 73 7.74 0.88 -24.88
C GLU A 73 7.14 -0.40 -25.47
N GLU A 74 7.88 -1.10 -26.34
CA GLU A 74 7.47 -2.34 -27.01
C GLU A 74 7.77 -3.59 -26.19
N THR A 75 7.50 -3.54 -24.87
CA THR A 75 7.75 -4.67 -23.98
C THR A 75 6.87 -5.90 -24.30
N PRO A 76 7.34 -7.14 -24.08
CA PRO A 76 8.60 -7.54 -23.44
C PRO A 76 9.79 -7.53 -24.39
N TYR A 77 10.94 -7.02 -23.93
CA TYR A 77 12.23 -7.18 -24.59
C TYR A 77 12.85 -8.50 -24.15
N TYR A 78 12.90 -9.47 -25.04
CA TYR A 78 13.42 -10.79 -24.74
C TYR A 78 14.93 -10.88 -24.99
N TYR A 79 15.63 -11.55 -24.10
CA TYR A 79 16.94 -12.10 -24.39
C TYR A 79 16.77 -13.40 -25.22
N SER A 80 17.37 -13.42 -26.40
CA SER A 80 17.37 -14.55 -27.31
C SER A 80 18.81 -15.02 -27.50
N GLY A 81 19.23 -15.99 -26.73
CA GLY A 81 20.58 -16.56 -26.77
C GLY A 81 20.66 -17.88 -26.09
N ASP A 82 21.64 -18.72 -26.52
CA ASP A 82 21.92 -20.03 -25.92
C ASP A 82 20.69 -20.96 -25.88
N GLY A 83 19.81 -20.86 -26.89
CA GLY A 83 18.56 -21.63 -26.95
C GLY A 83 17.44 -21.11 -26.00
N LEU A 84 17.66 -19.98 -25.35
CA LEU A 84 16.70 -19.36 -24.42
C LEU A 84 15.97 -18.20 -25.10
N LEU A 85 14.70 -18.02 -24.73
CA LEU A 85 13.92 -16.82 -25.04
C LEU A 85 13.26 -16.36 -23.73
N GLU A 86 13.88 -15.40 -23.04
CA GLU A 86 13.49 -15.00 -21.70
C GLU A 86 13.50 -13.49 -21.55
N ALA A 87 12.47 -12.94 -20.91
CA ALA A 87 12.44 -11.54 -20.49
C ALA A 87 13.05 -11.39 -19.10
N TYR A 88 13.84 -10.36 -18.90
CA TYR A 88 14.44 -10.00 -17.61
C TYR A 88 13.89 -8.67 -17.13
N VAL A 89 13.84 -8.49 -15.81
CA VAL A 89 13.43 -7.26 -15.12
C VAL A 89 14.44 -6.89 -14.03
N ARG A 90 14.53 -5.61 -13.68
CA ARG A 90 15.37 -5.17 -12.54
C ARG A 90 14.64 -5.37 -11.24
N ILE A 91 15.31 -5.97 -10.26
CA ILE A 91 14.88 -6.10 -8.88
C ILE A 91 16.03 -5.58 -8.02
N GLY A 92 15.89 -4.36 -7.50
CA GLY A 92 17.01 -3.67 -6.86
C GLY A 92 18.20 -3.53 -7.83
N ASN A 93 19.34 -4.06 -7.45
CA ASN A 93 20.58 -4.05 -8.24
C ASN A 93 20.77 -5.29 -9.14
N GLU A 94 19.81 -6.21 -9.17
CA GLU A 94 19.92 -7.46 -9.93
C GLU A 94 19.02 -7.50 -11.16
N SER A 95 19.43 -8.29 -12.16
CA SER A 95 18.63 -8.62 -13.33
C SER A 95 18.06 -10.02 -13.16
N ALA A 96 16.79 -10.10 -12.82
CA ALA A 96 16.09 -11.37 -12.60
C ALA A 96 15.20 -11.72 -13.79
N LYS A 97 14.97 -13.03 -14.00
CA LYS A 97 13.99 -13.51 -14.96
C LYS A 97 12.60 -13.04 -14.57
N ALA A 98 11.84 -12.51 -15.53
CA ALA A 98 10.46 -12.08 -15.31
C ALA A 98 9.59 -13.28 -14.89
N SER A 99 8.88 -13.13 -13.77
CA SER A 99 7.87 -14.07 -13.35
C SER A 99 6.68 -14.09 -14.34
N PRO A 100 5.80 -15.10 -14.32
CA PRO A 100 4.63 -15.15 -15.19
C PRO A 100 3.74 -13.90 -15.08
N ILE A 101 3.59 -13.35 -13.88
CA ILE A 101 2.81 -12.14 -13.66
C ILE A 101 3.49 -10.89 -14.22
N GLU A 102 4.81 -10.80 -14.08
CA GLU A 102 5.59 -9.71 -14.66
C GLU A 102 5.59 -9.75 -16.18
N LEU A 103 5.73 -10.95 -16.74
CA LEU A 103 5.62 -11.13 -18.20
C LEU A 103 4.25 -10.67 -18.71
N LYS A 104 3.16 -10.99 -17.98
CA LYS A 104 1.81 -10.49 -18.29
C LYS A 104 1.74 -8.95 -18.28
N ARG A 105 2.31 -8.31 -17.26
CA ARG A 105 2.39 -6.82 -17.18
C ARG A 105 3.18 -6.24 -18.34
N LEU A 106 4.31 -6.85 -18.69
CA LEU A 106 5.12 -6.42 -19.83
C LEU A 106 4.35 -6.52 -21.15
N VAL A 107 3.65 -7.63 -21.39
CA VAL A 107 2.82 -7.82 -22.60
C VAL A 107 1.70 -6.78 -22.67
N LEU A 108 1.00 -6.50 -21.58
CA LEU A 108 -0.04 -5.49 -21.55
C LEU A 108 0.52 -4.09 -21.86
N ARG A 109 1.66 -3.75 -21.25
CA ARG A 109 2.33 -2.47 -21.49
C ARG A 109 2.75 -2.31 -22.96
N GLY A 110 3.36 -3.32 -23.56
CA GLY A 110 3.78 -3.26 -24.95
C GLY A 110 2.63 -3.22 -25.96
N ARG A 111 1.44 -3.69 -25.55
CA ARG A 111 0.20 -3.55 -26.34
C ARG A 111 -0.54 -2.24 -26.06
N ASN A 112 -0.01 -1.40 -25.19
CA ASN A 112 -0.67 -0.18 -24.72
C ASN A 112 -2.11 -0.46 -24.20
N THR A 113 -2.28 -1.61 -23.49
CA THR A 113 -3.54 -2.02 -22.88
C THR A 113 -3.36 -2.21 -21.37
N THR A 114 -4.45 -2.10 -20.64
CA THR A 114 -4.48 -2.30 -19.19
C THR A 114 -5.39 -3.47 -18.83
N PHE A 115 -5.29 -4.00 -17.59
CA PHE A 115 -6.16 -5.10 -17.17
C PHE A 115 -7.63 -4.74 -17.35
N ASP A 116 -8.04 -3.56 -16.92
CA ASP A 116 -9.42 -3.11 -16.90
C ASP A 116 -10.00 -2.86 -18.29
N SER A 117 -9.17 -2.53 -19.30
CA SER A 117 -9.59 -2.32 -20.69
C SER A 117 -9.70 -3.61 -21.51
N GLN A 118 -9.25 -4.76 -21.00
CA GLN A 118 -9.33 -6.02 -21.72
C GLN A 118 -10.76 -6.55 -21.75
N ASN A 119 -11.15 -7.13 -22.89
CA ASN A 119 -12.43 -7.84 -23.04
C ASN A 119 -12.44 -9.07 -22.13
N SER A 120 -13.57 -9.30 -21.49
CA SER A 120 -13.83 -10.49 -20.69
C SER A 120 -14.68 -11.50 -21.48
N MET A 121 -14.95 -12.66 -20.89
CA MET A 121 -15.88 -13.66 -21.44
C MET A 121 -17.33 -13.44 -21.01
N TYR A 122 -17.61 -12.42 -20.20
CA TYR A 122 -18.93 -12.17 -19.60
C TYR A 122 -19.78 -11.31 -20.53
N LYS A 123 -21.04 -11.70 -20.74
CA LYS A 123 -21.98 -10.92 -21.56
C LYS A 123 -22.67 -9.85 -20.73
N VAL A 124 -22.96 -8.72 -21.35
CA VAL A 124 -23.67 -7.60 -20.70
C VAL A 124 -25.03 -8.04 -20.14
N ASP A 125 -25.77 -8.84 -20.91
CA ASP A 125 -27.13 -9.28 -20.55
C ASP A 125 -27.21 -10.16 -19.30
N ASP A 126 -26.09 -10.77 -18.91
CA ASP A 126 -26.03 -11.65 -17.73
C ASP A 126 -25.85 -10.88 -16.41
N TYR A 127 -25.65 -9.54 -16.46
CA TYR A 127 -25.29 -8.74 -15.30
C TYR A 127 -26.12 -7.47 -15.16
N ALA A 128 -26.41 -7.09 -13.92
CA ALA A 128 -27.09 -5.84 -13.58
C ALA A 128 -26.08 -4.72 -13.25
N PHE A 129 -26.50 -3.48 -13.49
CA PHE A 129 -25.72 -2.25 -13.23
C PHE A 129 -26.56 -1.23 -12.46
N SER A 130 -27.37 -1.67 -11.51
CA SER A 130 -28.32 -0.83 -10.77
C SER A 130 -27.58 0.23 -9.95
N LYS A 131 -26.50 -0.15 -9.26
CA LYS A 131 -25.68 0.75 -8.45
C LYS A 131 -24.96 1.81 -9.27
N LEU A 132 -24.43 1.42 -10.43
CA LEU A 132 -23.84 2.35 -11.40
C LEU A 132 -24.87 3.39 -11.85
N ARG A 133 -26.06 2.93 -12.27
CA ARG A 133 -27.15 3.79 -12.74
C ARG A 133 -27.64 4.73 -11.66
N GLU A 134 -27.84 4.23 -10.43
CA GLU A 134 -28.25 5.03 -9.29
C GLU A 134 -27.21 6.11 -8.95
N ARG A 135 -25.92 5.73 -8.82
CA ARG A 135 -24.85 6.65 -8.48
C ARG A 135 -24.65 7.71 -9.57
N TYR A 136 -24.68 7.32 -10.84
CA TYR A 136 -24.57 8.24 -11.97
C TYR A 136 -25.69 9.26 -11.97
N LYS A 137 -26.95 8.80 -11.80
CA LYS A 137 -28.11 9.68 -11.71
C LYS A 137 -28.02 10.64 -10.52
N LYS A 138 -27.62 10.13 -9.36
CA LYS A 138 -27.44 10.95 -8.15
C LYS A 138 -26.40 12.05 -8.33
N TRP A 139 -25.30 11.75 -9.03
CA TRP A 139 -24.19 12.69 -9.22
C TRP A 139 -24.41 13.68 -10.35
N THR A 140 -24.92 13.20 -11.50
CA THR A 140 -25.03 14.01 -12.72
C THR A 140 -26.43 14.55 -12.98
N GLY A 141 -27.46 13.99 -12.35
CA GLY A 141 -28.87 14.23 -12.66
C GLY A 141 -29.40 13.51 -13.91
N ASN A 142 -28.53 12.84 -14.68
CA ASN A 142 -28.89 12.18 -15.94
C ASN A 142 -29.14 10.68 -15.76
N SER A 143 -29.92 10.07 -16.69
CA SER A 143 -30.02 8.61 -16.81
C SER A 143 -28.74 8.01 -17.40
N PHE A 144 -28.45 6.77 -17.04
CA PHE A 144 -27.39 5.96 -17.61
C PHE A 144 -28.01 4.83 -18.43
N ASP A 145 -27.78 4.83 -19.75
CA ASP A 145 -28.35 3.89 -20.69
C ASP A 145 -27.35 2.80 -21.12
N GLU A 146 -27.79 1.76 -21.82
CA GLU A 146 -26.90 0.67 -22.27
C GLU A 146 -25.78 1.14 -23.20
N LYS A 147 -26.03 2.11 -24.08
CA LYS A 147 -25.00 2.71 -24.94
C LYS A 147 -23.87 3.38 -24.13
N ASP A 148 -24.17 3.80 -22.90
CA ASP A 148 -23.19 4.42 -22.03
C ASP A 148 -22.19 3.38 -21.49
N LEU A 149 -22.56 2.09 -21.41
CA LEU A 149 -21.61 1.02 -21.07
C LEU A 149 -20.45 0.97 -22.07
N VAL A 150 -20.76 1.07 -23.37
CA VAL A 150 -19.74 1.06 -24.42
C VAL A 150 -18.91 2.36 -24.37
N SER A 151 -19.58 3.51 -24.26
CA SER A 151 -18.90 4.81 -24.24
C SER A 151 -18.02 5.03 -23.02
N PHE A 152 -18.28 4.33 -21.90
CA PHE A 152 -17.47 4.34 -20.69
C PHE A 152 -16.37 3.26 -20.71
N GLY A 153 -16.28 2.46 -21.77
CA GLY A 153 -15.34 1.35 -21.86
C GLY A 153 -15.65 0.17 -20.94
N LEU A 154 -16.91 0.04 -20.50
CA LEU A 154 -17.38 -1.05 -19.64
C LEU A 154 -17.87 -2.26 -20.44
N ALA A 155 -18.23 -2.04 -21.72
CA ALA A 155 -18.66 -3.09 -22.64
C ALA A 155 -18.08 -2.84 -24.04
N THR A 156 -18.07 -3.90 -24.83
CA THR A 156 -17.74 -3.87 -26.26
C THR A 156 -19.02 -3.77 -27.11
N GLU A 157 -18.90 -3.37 -28.38
CA GLU A 157 -20.04 -3.25 -29.29
C GLU A 157 -20.72 -4.60 -29.57
N ASP A 158 -19.99 -5.71 -29.43
CA ASP A 158 -20.49 -7.08 -29.60
C ASP A 158 -21.09 -7.69 -28.31
N GLY A 159 -21.34 -6.85 -27.29
CA GLY A 159 -22.12 -7.20 -26.10
C GLY A 159 -21.36 -7.96 -25.02
N TYR A 160 -20.03 -7.89 -25.00
CA TYR A 160 -19.23 -8.43 -23.91
C TYR A 160 -18.76 -7.34 -22.96
N LEU A 161 -18.64 -7.67 -21.68
CA LEU A 161 -18.03 -6.77 -20.70
C LEU A 161 -16.52 -6.69 -20.90
N THR A 162 -15.97 -5.51 -20.66
CA THR A 162 -14.54 -5.38 -20.32
C THR A 162 -14.33 -5.85 -18.88
N ASN A 163 -13.08 -6.03 -18.45
CA ASN A 163 -12.81 -6.31 -17.04
C ASN A 163 -13.27 -5.16 -16.12
N ALA A 164 -13.22 -3.90 -16.58
CA ALA A 164 -13.82 -2.78 -15.85
C ALA A 164 -15.34 -2.95 -15.69
N GLY A 165 -16.04 -3.33 -16.77
CA GLY A 165 -17.48 -3.62 -16.71
C GLY A 165 -17.79 -4.74 -15.74
N ALA A 166 -17.02 -5.82 -15.78
CA ALA A 166 -17.16 -6.94 -14.86
C ALA A 166 -16.93 -6.54 -13.39
N LEU A 167 -15.99 -5.62 -13.09
CA LEU A 167 -15.75 -5.08 -11.75
C LEU A 167 -16.86 -4.13 -11.27
N ILE A 168 -17.51 -3.42 -12.19
CA ILE A 168 -18.59 -2.47 -11.88
C ILE A 168 -19.97 -3.16 -11.74
N ALA A 169 -20.16 -4.32 -12.38
CA ALA A 169 -21.41 -5.09 -12.29
C ALA A 169 -21.84 -5.30 -10.83
N ASP A 170 -23.14 -5.24 -10.56
CA ASP A 170 -23.70 -5.34 -9.19
C ASP A 170 -23.21 -6.60 -8.46
N GLU A 171 -23.17 -7.73 -9.19
CA GLU A 171 -22.56 -8.98 -8.76
C GLU A 171 -21.32 -9.23 -9.63
N SER A 172 -20.18 -8.69 -9.23
CA SER A 172 -18.95 -8.83 -9.99
C SER A 172 -18.54 -10.30 -10.16
N PRO A 173 -18.34 -10.80 -11.39
CA PRO A 173 -17.85 -12.16 -11.64
C PRO A 173 -16.35 -12.31 -11.32
N ILE A 174 -15.66 -11.23 -11.01
CA ILE A 174 -14.24 -11.24 -10.68
C ILE A 174 -14.06 -11.61 -9.21
N ARG A 175 -13.62 -12.86 -8.95
CA ARG A 175 -13.52 -13.44 -7.61
C ARG A 175 -12.78 -12.58 -6.57
N TYR A 176 -11.83 -11.77 -7.01
CA TYR A 176 -11.03 -10.92 -6.13
C TYR A 176 -11.55 -9.49 -6.03
N SER A 177 -12.76 -9.22 -6.53
CA SER A 177 -13.47 -7.96 -6.29
C SER A 177 -14.09 -7.99 -4.90
N ARG A 178 -13.22 -7.86 -3.88
CA ARG A 178 -13.60 -7.87 -2.47
C ARG A 178 -12.64 -7.06 -1.62
N ILE A 179 -13.10 -6.69 -0.42
CA ILE A 179 -12.31 -6.03 0.62
C ILE A 179 -12.48 -6.77 1.94
N PHE A 180 -11.40 -6.85 2.71
CA PHE A 180 -11.38 -7.32 4.09
C PHE A 180 -11.24 -6.13 5.02
N CYS A 181 -12.09 -6.05 6.02
CA CYS A 181 -12.13 -4.96 6.98
C CYS A 181 -12.02 -5.53 8.38
N THR A 182 -11.03 -5.10 9.16
CA THR A 182 -10.85 -5.59 10.54
C THR A 182 -10.57 -4.42 11.48
N ARG A 183 -11.29 -4.37 12.60
CA ARG A 183 -10.97 -3.51 13.74
C ARG A 183 -10.24 -4.36 14.78
N TRP A 184 -8.93 -4.19 14.82
CA TRP A 184 -8.07 -4.92 15.74
C TRP A 184 -8.22 -4.41 17.18
N ASN A 185 -7.97 -5.29 18.14
CA ASN A 185 -7.94 -4.95 19.56
C ASN A 185 -6.51 -4.58 19.95
N GLY A 186 -6.20 -3.27 20.01
CA GLY A 186 -4.88 -2.76 20.34
C GLY A 186 -4.08 -2.26 19.14
N LEU A 187 -2.75 -2.34 19.24
CA LEU A 187 -1.81 -1.74 18.28
C LEU A 187 -1.32 -2.72 17.20
N ASN A 188 -1.58 -4.02 17.33
CA ASN A 188 -1.07 -5.08 16.46
C ASN A 188 -2.17 -6.10 16.15
N LYS A 189 -1.95 -6.91 15.08
CA LYS A 189 -2.85 -8.00 14.65
C LYS A 189 -2.94 -9.18 15.64
N SER A 190 -2.10 -9.22 16.66
CA SER A 190 -2.05 -10.25 17.67
C SER A 190 -1.86 -9.63 19.06
N GLY A 191 -2.90 -9.06 19.62
CA GLY A 191 -2.80 -8.35 20.89
C GLY A 191 -3.89 -8.76 21.88
N GLY A 192 -3.60 -9.69 22.78
CA GLY A 192 -4.46 -9.95 23.92
C GLY A 192 -5.36 -11.19 23.84
N THR A 193 -6.45 -11.20 24.62
CA THR A 193 -7.39 -12.34 24.71
C THR A 193 -8.33 -12.39 23.51
N PHE A 194 -8.57 -11.25 22.86
CA PHE A 194 -9.40 -11.10 21.67
C PHE A 194 -8.58 -10.41 20.58
N ASP A 195 -8.54 -10.99 19.38
CA ASP A 195 -7.73 -10.50 18.30
C ASP A 195 -8.39 -9.29 17.58
N ALA A 196 -9.70 -9.34 17.38
CA ALA A 196 -10.45 -8.30 16.67
C ALA A 196 -11.73 -7.91 17.43
N LEU A 197 -12.13 -6.65 17.30
CA LEU A 197 -13.37 -6.08 17.87
C LEU A 197 -14.52 -6.08 16.86
N ASP A 198 -14.22 -5.98 15.56
CA ASP A 198 -15.18 -6.05 14.46
C ASP A 198 -14.46 -6.58 13.21
N ASP A 199 -15.16 -7.35 12.40
CA ASP A 199 -14.64 -7.98 11.20
C ASP A 199 -15.74 -8.05 10.14
N ALA A 200 -15.38 -7.77 8.88
CA ALA A 200 -16.30 -7.87 7.76
C ALA A 200 -15.57 -8.13 6.44
N GLU A 201 -16.16 -8.99 5.62
CA GLU A 201 -15.77 -9.22 4.25
C GLU A 201 -16.88 -8.71 3.31
N TYR A 202 -16.52 -7.92 2.31
CA TYR A 202 -17.43 -7.43 1.30
C TYR A 202 -16.94 -7.82 -0.08
N GLU A 203 -17.86 -8.28 -0.93
CA GLU A 203 -17.59 -8.69 -2.30
C GLU A 203 -18.59 -8.08 -3.30
N GLY A 204 -18.29 -8.17 -4.59
CA GLY A 204 -19.16 -7.71 -5.67
C GLY A 204 -18.67 -6.44 -6.35
N SER A 205 -19.60 -5.54 -6.66
CA SER A 205 -19.29 -4.28 -7.36
C SER A 205 -18.29 -3.41 -6.61
N VAL A 206 -17.28 -2.90 -7.32
CA VAL A 206 -16.32 -1.94 -6.72
C VAL A 206 -16.99 -0.68 -6.17
N ILE A 207 -18.17 -0.30 -6.68
CA ILE A 207 -19.01 0.78 -6.13
C ILE A 207 -19.45 0.41 -4.71
N SER A 208 -19.96 -0.82 -4.53
CA SER A 208 -20.38 -1.32 -3.22
C SER A 208 -19.20 -1.49 -2.26
N LEU A 209 -18.04 -1.87 -2.77
CA LEU A 209 -16.84 -2.02 -1.96
C LEU A 209 -16.42 -0.68 -1.35
N ILE A 210 -16.52 0.42 -2.13
CA ILE A 210 -16.26 1.77 -1.61
C ILE A 210 -17.27 2.11 -0.50
N ASP A 211 -18.57 2.02 -0.79
CA ASP A 211 -19.63 2.40 0.16
C ASP A 211 -19.56 1.57 1.46
N ASN A 212 -19.33 0.26 1.35
CA ASN A 212 -19.23 -0.65 2.50
C ASN A 212 -17.95 -0.42 3.31
N GLY A 213 -16.81 -0.17 2.65
CA GLY A 213 -15.56 0.13 3.33
C GLY A 213 -15.63 1.43 4.11
N GLU A 214 -16.24 2.48 3.54
CA GLU A 214 -16.49 3.73 4.27
C GLU A 214 -17.44 3.53 5.46
N ALA A 215 -18.52 2.77 5.27
CA ALA A 215 -19.44 2.45 6.35
C ALA A 215 -18.75 1.68 7.47
N PHE A 216 -17.82 0.75 7.14
CA PHE A 216 -17.01 0.03 8.12
C PHE A 216 -16.10 0.98 8.91
N ILE A 217 -15.36 1.86 8.23
CA ILE A 217 -14.50 2.84 8.91
C ILE A 217 -15.34 3.73 9.81
N LYS A 218 -16.45 4.25 9.31
CA LYS A 218 -17.33 5.18 10.07
C LYS A 218 -17.92 4.55 11.33
N ARG A 219 -18.31 3.27 11.31
CA ARG A 219 -18.86 2.62 12.51
C ARG A 219 -17.79 2.25 13.53
N ASN A 220 -16.54 2.10 13.11
CA ASN A 220 -15.41 1.75 13.97
C ASN A 220 -14.53 2.94 14.37
N ALA A 221 -14.82 4.15 13.86
CA ALA A 221 -14.15 5.39 14.21
C ALA A 221 -15.03 6.22 15.12
N LYS A 222 -14.44 6.84 16.14
CA LYS A 222 -15.14 7.71 17.07
C LYS A 222 -15.09 9.16 16.60
N MET A 223 -16.21 9.86 16.77
CA MET A 223 -16.28 11.30 16.62
C MET A 223 -16.32 11.93 18.01
N MET A 224 -15.21 12.50 18.45
CA MET A 224 -15.16 13.31 19.68
C MET A 224 -15.60 14.73 19.38
N TRP A 225 -16.01 15.45 20.39
CA TRP A 225 -16.38 16.85 20.25
C TRP A 225 -16.12 17.64 21.55
N LYS A 226 -15.83 18.92 21.37
CA LYS A 226 -15.66 19.88 22.47
C LYS A 226 -16.71 20.98 22.33
N LYS A 227 -17.36 21.33 23.44
CA LYS A 227 -18.30 22.44 23.46
C LYS A 227 -17.51 23.75 23.46
N THR A 228 -17.85 24.66 22.55
CA THR A 228 -17.40 26.04 22.53
C THR A 228 -18.51 26.96 23.07
N ALA A 229 -18.25 28.26 23.20
CA ALA A 229 -19.25 29.20 23.73
C ALA A 229 -20.58 29.18 22.93
N ASN A 230 -20.50 29.04 21.60
CA ASN A 230 -21.67 29.18 20.71
C ASN A 230 -21.87 27.98 19.77
N SER A 231 -21.01 26.94 19.83
CA SER A 231 -21.06 25.81 18.89
C SER A 231 -20.41 24.55 19.50
N ARG A 232 -20.28 23.52 18.66
CA ARG A 232 -19.60 22.30 18.93
C ARG A 232 -18.45 22.13 17.90
N GLU A 233 -17.24 21.88 18.37
CA GLU A 233 -16.09 21.60 17.56
C GLU A 233 -15.91 20.09 17.51
N GLU A 234 -15.96 19.52 16.32
CA GLU A 234 -15.83 18.07 16.07
C GLU A 234 -14.36 17.69 15.88
N MET A 235 -13.97 16.59 16.51
CA MET A 235 -12.62 16.06 16.49
C MET A 235 -12.70 14.58 16.09
N PRO A 236 -12.64 14.25 14.79
CA PRO A 236 -12.69 12.88 14.33
C PRO A 236 -11.40 12.13 14.66
N GLU A 237 -11.49 10.80 14.85
CA GLU A 237 -10.31 9.93 14.88
C GLU A 237 -9.63 9.87 13.52
N TYR A 238 -10.42 9.78 12.44
CA TYR A 238 -9.97 9.74 11.06
C TYR A 238 -10.80 10.69 10.20
N VAL A 239 -10.15 11.39 9.27
CA VAL A 239 -10.81 12.41 8.44
C VAL A 239 -11.52 11.76 7.26
N GLU A 240 -12.85 11.94 7.16
CA GLU A 240 -13.70 11.26 6.17
C GLU A 240 -13.21 11.45 4.73
N ARG A 241 -12.88 12.68 4.33
CA ARG A 241 -12.36 12.97 2.99
C ARG A 241 -11.01 12.28 2.69
N SER A 242 -10.19 12.07 3.72
CA SER A 242 -8.89 11.43 3.55
C SER A 242 -9.01 9.92 3.39
N TYR A 243 -9.82 9.24 4.22
CA TYR A 243 -10.00 7.80 4.03
C TYR A 243 -10.86 7.47 2.80
N HIS A 244 -11.81 8.33 2.41
CA HIS A 244 -12.49 8.22 1.13
C HIS A 244 -11.50 8.20 -0.05
N GLU A 245 -10.64 9.23 -0.15
CA GLU A 245 -9.62 9.32 -1.20
C GLU A 245 -8.68 8.12 -1.18
N ALA A 246 -8.24 7.68 0.00
CA ALA A 246 -7.37 6.53 0.15
C ALA A 246 -8.03 5.22 -0.31
N LEU A 247 -9.29 4.99 0.04
CA LEU A 247 -10.04 3.78 -0.32
C LEU A 247 -10.35 3.74 -1.83
N VAL A 248 -10.80 4.86 -2.39
CA VAL A 248 -11.04 4.96 -3.84
C VAL A 248 -9.76 4.70 -4.61
N ASN A 249 -8.64 5.28 -4.18
CA ASN A 249 -7.34 5.05 -4.80
C ASN A 249 -6.87 3.60 -4.63
N ALA A 250 -7.09 2.97 -3.47
CA ALA A 250 -6.75 1.57 -3.22
C ALA A 250 -7.46 0.62 -4.20
N ILE A 251 -8.72 0.90 -4.54
CA ILE A 251 -9.53 0.12 -5.48
C ILE A 251 -9.18 0.48 -6.95
N ALA A 252 -9.08 1.78 -7.28
CA ALA A 252 -8.76 2.26 -8.63
C ALA A 252 -7.36 1.84 -9.10
N HIS A 253 -6.40 1.79 -8.19
CA HIS A 253 -4.99 1.46 -8.48
C HIS A 253 -4.59 0.05 -8.09
N ARG A 254 -5.52 -0.77 -7.57
CA ARG A 254 -5.26 -2.18 -7.29
C ARG A 254 -4.68 -2.89 -8.52
N ASP A 255 -3.66 -3.72 -8.31
CA ASP A 255 -3.19 -4.62 -9.36
C ASP A 255 -4.06 -5.87 -9.44
N TYR A 256 -5.03 -5.85 -10.33
CA TYR A 256 -5.97 -6.96 -10.56
C TYR A 256 -5.32 -8.19 -11.24
N LEU A 257 -4.05 -8.12 -11.63
CA LEU A 257 -3.30 -9.30 -12.06
C LEU A 257 -2.80 -10.14 -10.88
N ILE A 258 -2.75 -9.57 -9.68
CA ILE A 258 -2.40 -10.28 -8.44
C ILE A 258 -3.65 -11.02 -7.95
N ASN A 259 -3.62 -12.35 -8.08
CA ASN A 259 -4.67 -13.22 -7.61
C ASN A 259 -4.41 -13.62 -6.14
N GLY A 260 -5.48 -13.71 -5.33
CA GLY A 260 -5.39 -14.18 -3.95
C GLY A 260 -4.84 -13.14 -2.97
N SER A 261 -4.94 -11.85 -3.31
CA SER A 261 -4.68 -10.74 -2.40
C SER A 261 -5.70 -9.63 -2.68
N GLU A 262 -6.35 -9.15 -1.68
CA GLU A 262 -7.46 -8.20 -1.72
C GLU A 262 -7.05 -6.85 -1.12
N VAL A 263 -7.92 -5.86 -1.21
CA VAL A 263 -7.78 -4.61 -0.46
C VAL A 263 -8.14 -4.87 0.99
N HIS A 264 -7.35 -4.36 1.93
CA HIS A 264 -7.60 -4.47 3.35
C HIS A 264 -7.78 -3.10 4.00
N ILE A 265 -8.72 -3.03 4.93
CA ILE A 265 -8.94 -1.92 5.84
C ILE A 265 -8.67 -2.43 7.25
N ASP A 266 -7.53 -2.07 7.81
CA ASP A 266 -7.12 -2.46 9.16
C ASP A 266 -7.19 -1.23 10.08
N ILE A 267 -8.04 -1.27 11.10
CA ILE A 267 -8.18 -0.21 12.10
C ILE A 267 -7.57 -0.69 13.42
N TYR A 268 -6.56 0.01 13.89
CA TYR A 268 -5.91 -0.17 15.19
C TYR A 268 -6.32 0.95 16.15
N ASP A 269 -5.87 0.91 17.39
CA ASP A 269 -6.18 1.99 18.33
C ASP A 269 -5.50 3.31 17.94
N ASP A 270 -4.28 3.22 17.40
CA ASP A 270 -3.44 4.37 17.05
C ASP A 270 -3.52 4.79 15.58
N ARG A 271 -4.06 3.95 14.68
CA ARG A 271 -4.04 4.21 13.23
C ARG A 271 -5.08 3.42 12.44
N LEU A 272 -5.38 3.91 11.26
CA LEU A 272 -6.08 3.23 10.16
C LEU A 272 -5.07 2.96 9.05
N GLU A 273 -5.01 1.72 8.56
CA GLU A 273 -4.24 1.31 7.40
C GLU A 273 -5.18 0.88 6.26
N ILE A 274 -4.96 1.40 5.06
CA ILE A 274 -5.63 0.95 3.84
C ILE A 274 -4.56 0.39 2.91
N TYR A 275 -4.58 -0.92 2.74
CA TYR A 275 -3.68 -1.70 1.93
C TYR A 275 -4.28 -2.02 0.57
N SER A 276 -3.48 -1.96 -0.49
CA SER A 276 -3.86 -2.39 -1.83
C SER A 276 -2.75 -3.24 -2.46
N PRO A 277 -3.08 -4.37 -3.13
CA PRO A 277 -2.14 -5.15 -3.90
C PRO A 277 -1.56 -4.35 -5.07
N GLY A 278 -0.24 -4.44 -5.24
CA GLY A 278 0.53 -3.75 -6.29
C GLY A 278 1.19 -2.47 -5.80
N GLY A 279 2.49 -2.34 -6.08
CA GLY A 279 3.28 -1.14 -5.76
C GLY A 279 2.96 0.05 -6.65
N MET A 280 3.84 1.05 -6.67
CA MET A 280 3.70 2.19 -7.58
C MET A 280 3.72 1.73 -9.05
N PRO A 281 2.86 2.31 -9.93
CA PRO A 281 2.78 1.90 -11.34
C PRO A 281 4.09 2.08 -12.11
N ASP A 282 4.93 3.03 -11.70
CA ASP A 282 6.24 3.30 -12.29
C ASP A 282 7.37 2.46 -11.69
N GLY A 283 7.07 1.62 -10.68
CA GLY A 283 8.03 0.76 -9.99
C GLY A 283 8.90 1.46 -8.95
N SER A 284 8.66 2.75 -8.66
CA SER A 284 9.33 3.48 -7.60
C SER A 284 8.75 3.14 -6.22
N ASN A 285 9.46 3.51 -5.15
CA ASN A 285 8.95 3.46 -3.78
C ASN A 285 8.46 4.86 -3.37
N ILE A 286 7.26 4.94 -2.84
CA ILE A 286 6.66 6.23 -2.45
C ILE A 286 7.44 6.91 -1.31
N GLN A 287 8.07 6.14 -0.43
CA GLN A 287 8.85 6.66 0.70
C GLN A 287 10.14 7.40 0.26
N GLU A 288 10.58 7.20 -0.98
CA GLU A 288 11.76 7.84 -1.57
C GLU A 288 11.41 9.12 -2.35
N ARG A 289 10.12 9.51 -2.34
CA ARG A 289 9.59 10.63 -3.11
C ARG A 289 8.78 11.57 -2.24
N ASP A 290 8.64 12.82 -2.68
CA ASP A 290 7.63 13.72 -2.12
C ASP A 290 6.25 13.34 -2.68
N PRO A 291 5.31 12.84 -1.85
CA PRO A 291 3.99 12.42 -2.31
C PRO A 291 3.21 13.49 -3.05
N VAL A 292 3.44 14.77 -2.74
CA VAL A 292 2.73 15.91 -3.34
C VAL A 292 3.14 16.12 -4.81
N THR A 293 4.37 15.73 -5.15
CA THR A 293 4.94 15.92 -6.50
C THR A 293 4.83 14.68 -7.40
N VAL A 294 4.29 13.56 -6.88
CA VAL A 294 4.14 12.32 -7.65
C VAL A 294 3.11 12.50 -8.76
N PRO A 295 3.47 12.27 -10.05
CA PRO A 295 2.53 12.32 -11.15
C PRO A 295 1.44 11.25 -11.01
N SER A 296 0.21 11.59 -11.40
CA SER A 296 -0.89 10.64 -11.44
C SER A 296 -0.70 9.64 -12.59
N THR A 297 -0.24 8.44 -12.26
CA THR A 297 -0.17 7.32 -13.21
C THR A 297 -1.27 6.32 -12.87
N ARG A 298 -2.19 6.11 -13.80
CA ARG A 298 -3.36 5.23 -13.58
C ARG A 298 -3.03 3.81 -13.99
N ARG A 299 -3.16 2.86 -13.05
CA ARG A 299 -3.03 1.42 -13.34
C ARG A 299 -4.25 0.91 -14.12
N ASN A 300 -5.44 1.36 -13.74
CA ASN A 300 -6.72 0.99 -14.34
C ASN A 300 -7.43 2.26 -14.82
N PRO A 301 -7.08 2.78 -16.02
CA PRO A 301 -7.59 4.06 -16.51
C PRO A 301 -9.09 4.07 -16.76
N VAL A 302 -9.69 2.94 -17.19
CA VAL A 302 -11.13 2.84 -17.40
C VAL A 302 -11.88 2.99 -16.08
N LEU A 303 -11.48 2.25 -15.04
CA LEU A 303 -12.07 2.39 -13.70
C LEU A 303 -11.90 3.81 -13.14
N ALA A 304 -10.70 4.39 -13.29
CA ALA A 304 -10.43 5.76 -12.83
C ALA A 304 -11.32 6.78 -13.54
N ASP A 305 -11.56 6.61 -14.84
CA ASP A 305 -12.48 7.47 -15.60
C ASP A 305 -13.93 7.32 -15.14
N VAL A 306 -14.37 6.10 -14.88
CA VAL A 306 -15.72 5.83 -14.34
C VAL A 306 -15.86 6.46 -12.96
N PHE A 307 -14.90 6.26 -12.05
CA PHE A 307 -14.92 6.86 -10.70
C PHE A 307 -14.96 8.39 -10.75
N ASN A 308 -14.23 9.01 -11.69
CA ASN A 308 -14.33 10.46 -11.90
C ASN A 308 -15.74 10.88 -12.34
N ARG A 309 -16.36 10.17 -13.29
CA ARG A 309 -17.72 10.46 -13.78
C ARG A 309 -18.79 10.21 -12.73
N LEU A 310 -18.52 9.35 -11.74
CA LEU A 310 -19.39 9.08 -10.59
C LEU A 310 -19.14 10.00 -9.39
N GLY A 311 -18.15 10.90 -9.49
CA GLY A 311 -17.80 11.85 -8.44
C GLY A 311 -17.02 11.26 -7.26
N TYR A 312 -16.44 10.07 -7.42
CA TYR A 312 -15.59 9.47 -6.38
C TYR A 312 -14.18 10.06 -6.37
N MET A 313 -13.63 10.45 -7.51
CA MET A 313 -12.28 11.00 -7.60
C MET A 313 -12.17 12.14 -8.62
N GLU A 314 -11.13 12.95 -8.50
CA GLU A 314 -10.77 13.99 -9.47
C GLU A 314 -9.61 13.57 -10.36
N ARG A 315 -9.52 14.17 -11.58
CA ARG A 315 -8.46 13.87 -12.55
C ARG A 315 -7.13 14.61 -12.32
N LYS A 316 -7.04 15.44 -11.26
CA LYS A 316 -5.96 16.44 -11.12
C LYS A 316 -4.67 15.90 -10.47
N GLY A 317 -4.59 14.63 -10.11
CA GLY A 317 -3.40 14.04 -9.44
C GLY A 317 -3.15 14.58 -8.03
N SER A 318 -4.17 15.12 -7.37
CA SER A 318 -4.08 15.76 -6.04
C SER A 318 -4.40 14.83 -4.88
N GLY A 319 -4.50 13.50 -5.11
CA GLY A 319 -4.98 12.56 -4.10
C GLY A 319 -4.14 12.54 -2.83
N PHE A 320 -2.82 12.42 -2.94
CA PHE A 320 -1.94 12.44 -1.77
C PHE A 320 -1.97 13.78 -1.04
N ALA A 321 -1.92 14.89 -1.78
CA ALA A 321 -2.01 16.23 -1.19
C ALA A 321 -3.33 16.39 -0.41
N LYS A 322 -4.47 15.96 -0.97
CA LYS A 322 -5.77 16.01 -0.28
C LYS A 322 -5.80 15.20 1.01
N ILE A 323 -5.21 13.99 1.01
CA ILE A 323 -5.12 13.17 2.23
C ILE A 323 -4.36 13.94 3.32
N LEU A 324 -3.22 14.54 2.98
CA LEU A 324 -2.38 15.29 3.91
C LEU A 324 -3.04 16.57 4.37
N ASP A 325 -3.55 17.40 3.46
CA ASP A 325 -4.13 18.70 3.74
C ASP A 325 -5.39 18.58 4.63
N ASN A 326 -6.27 17.60 4.33
CA ASN A 326 -7.48 17.41 5.13
C ASN A 326 -7.15 17.03 6.59
N TYR A 327 -6.05 16.31 6.84
CA TYR A 327 -5.57 16.05 8.19
C TYR A 327 -5.00 17.29 8.84
N ALA A 328 -4.18 18.06 8.13
CA ALA A 328 -3.54 19.28 8.63
C ALA A 328 -4.55 20.35 9.05
N PHE A 329 -5.75 20.36 8.48
CA PHE A 329 -6.83 21.28 8.86
C PHE A 329 -7.58 20.89 10.15
N GLN A 330 -7.33 19.71 10.73
CA GLN A 330 -8.02 19.28 11.93
C GLN A 330 -7.45 19.96 13.19
N VAL A 331 -8.33 20.34 14.10
CA VAL A 331 -7.96 21.04 15.35
C VAL A 331 -7.05 20.19 16.26
N ASN A 332 -7.25 18.87 16.22
CA ASN A 332 -6.48 17.90 16.98
C ASN A 332 -5.27 17.33 16.21
N TYR A 333 -4.90 17.94 15.08
CA TYR A 333 -3.73 17.57 14.30
C TYR A 333 -2.44 18.02 15.02
N THR A 334 -1.42 17.18 14.91
CA THR A 334 0.00 17.45 15.20
C THR A 334 0.87 16.85 14.11
N ASP A 335 2.10 17.31 13.96
CA ASP A 335 3.01 16.78 12.94
C ASP A 335 3.27 15.27 13.08
N GLU A 336 3.22 14.74 14.31
CA GLU A 336 3.30 13.31 14.60
C GLU A 336 2.11 12.51 14.07
N LYS A 337 0.99 13.19 13.83
CA LYS A 337 -0.27 12.62 13.30
C LYS A 337 -0.40 12.79 11.79
N LYS A 338 0.67 13.20 11.11
CA LYS A 338 0.69 13.33 9.66
C LYS A 338 0.50 11.95 9.00
N PRO A 339 -0.46 11.77 8.08
CA PRO A 339 -0.57 10.56 7.29
C PRO A 339 0.71 10.31 6.48
N TYR A 340 1.02 9.05 6.27
CA TYR A 340 2.17 8.64 5.48
C TYR A 340 1.86 7.43 4.63
N PHE A 341 2.75 7.16 3.67
CA PHE A 341 2.55 6.14 2.64
C PHE A 341 3.74 5.19 2.63
N ARG A 342 3.47 3.91 2.41
CA ARG A 342 4.49 2.89 2.18
C ARG A 342 4.16 2.12 0.92
N SER A 343 5.15 1.84 0.11
CA SER A 343 5.02 0.95 -1.02
C SER A 343 6.26 0.09 -1.18
N ASP A 344 6.06 -1.07 -1.73
CA ASP A 344 7.09 -1.91 -2.32
C ASP A 344 6.61 -2.41 -3.69
N ARG A 345 7.28 -3.40 -4.25
CA ARG A 345 6.91 -3.96 -5.55
C ARG A 345 5.51 -4.58 -5.59
N TYR A 346 5.01 -5.06 -4.44
CA TYR A 346 3.83 -5.90 -4.35
C TYR A 346 2.63 -5.23 -3.70
N GLN A 347 2.84 -4.13 -3.03
CA GLN A 347 1.81 -3.48 -2.22
C GLN A 347 1.97 -1.97 -2.12
N PHE A 348 0.86 -1.32 -1.85
CA PHE A 348 0.79 0.07 -1.45
C PHE A 348 -0.09 0.21 -0.20
N THR A 349 0.36 0.94 0.80
CA THR A 349 -0.39 1.16 2.04
C THR A 349 -0.43 2.64 2.38
N VAL A 350 -1.63 3.12 2.65
CA VAL A 350 -1.87 4.44 3.25
C VAL A 350 -2.05 4.25 4.75
N ILE A 351 -1.26 4.98 5.54
CA ILE A 351 -1.34 4.95 7.00
C ILE A 351 -1.81 6.31 7.50
N MET A 352 -2.93 6.30 8.19
CA MET A 352 -3.57 7.47 8.77
C MET A 352 -3.58 7.33 10.30
N PRO A 353 -2.74 8.10 11.03
CA PRO A 353 -2.75 8.09 12.49
C PRO A 353 -4.09 8.53 13.06
N ASN A 354 -4.52 7.89 14.14
CA ASN A 354 -5.70 8.29 14.91
C ASN A 354 -5.42 9.65 15.59
N LEU A 355 -6.16 10.69 15.19
CA LEU A 355 -5.97 12.05 15.68
C LEU A 355 -6.25 12.19 17.19
N ASN A 356 -7.05 11.29 17.76
CA ASN A 356 -7.44 11.31 19.17
C ASN A 356 -6.61 10.33 20.04
N TYR A 357 -5.74 9.52 19.43
CA TYR A 357 -4.88 8.62 20.18
C TYR A 357 -3.75 9.40 20.87
N ARG A 358 -3.66 9.28 22.19
CA ARG A 358 -2.69 10.02 23.01
C ARG A 358 -1.54 9.15 23.55
N GLY A 359 -1.49 7.86 23.10
CA GLY A 359 -0.59 6.90 23.73
C GLY A 359 -1.07 6.50 25.13
N THR A 360 -0.36 5.58 25.77
CA THR A 360 -0.65 5.10 27.13
C THR A 360 -0.24 6.09 28.24
N GLN A 361 0.05 7.34 27.91
CA GLN A 361 0.43 8.38 28.88
C GLN A 361 -0.66 9.43 29.03
N ASP A 362 -1.81 9.08 29.58
CA ASP A 362 -2.60 9.98 30.46
C ASP A 362 -3.84 9.24 30.99
N GLY A 363 -3.73 8.79 32.20
CA GLY A 363 -4.88 8.45 33.01
C GLY A 363 -5.67 9.70 33.37
N THR A 364 -6.71 10.01 32.58
CA THR A 364 -7.82 10.84 33.04
C THR A 364 -9.10 10.10 32.73
N GLN A 365 -9.76 9.74 33.83
CA GLN A 365 -11.10 9.13 33.89
C GLN A 365 -12.09 9.90 33.02
N ASP A 366 -12.69 9.19 32.04
CA ASP A 366 -14.12 9.31 31.82
C ASP A 366 -14.65 7.93 31.35
N GLY A 367 -15.66 7.49 32.08
CA GLY A 367 -16.13 6.12 32.15
C GLY A 367 -16.58 5.52 30.83
N THR A 368 -15.90 4.48 30.45
CA THR A 368 -16.42 3.14 30.09
C THR A 368 -15.22 2.18 30.16
N GLN A 369 -15.36 1.16 30.99
CA GLN A 369 -14.35 0.11 31.21
C GLN A 369 -14.04 -0.60 29.88
N ASP A 370 -12.81 -0.43 29.39
CA ASP A 370 -11.91 -1.45 28.84
C ASP A 370 -10.52 -0.81 28.70
N GLY A 371 -9.84 -0.72 29.83
CA GLY A 371 -8.46 -0.24 29.91
C GLY A 371 -7.53 -1.44 30.06
N THR A 372 -6.62 -1.65 29.15
CA THR A 372 -5.32 -2.23 29.50
C THR A 372 -4.64 -1.26 30.45
N GLN A 373 -4.89 -1.42 31.76
CA GLN A 373 -4.11 -0.74 32.78
C GLN A 373 -2.63 -1.12 32.58
N ASP A 374 -1.76 -0.14 32.57
CA ASP A 374 -0.31 -0.36 32.62
C ASP A 374 0.03 -0.96 34.00
N PHE A 375 -0.10 -2.29 34.06
CA PHE A 375 0.16 -3.05 35.27
C PHE A 375 1.61 -2.93 35.74
N ASP A 376 2.56 -2.61 34.85
CA ASP A 376 3.97 -2.44 35.21
C ASP A 376 4.16 -1.20 36.08
N THR A 377 3.60 -0.07 35.69
CA THR A 377 3.62 1.16 36.48
C THR A 377 2.87 0.97 37.80
N LEU A 378 1.71 0.27 37.80
CA LEU A 378 0.96 0.00 39.02
C LEU A 378 1.74 -0.92 39.98
N ILE A 379 2.43 -1.94 39.46
CA ILE A 379 3.28 -2.84 40.24
C ILE A 379 4.47 -2.05 40.83
N MET A 380 5.12 -1.19 40.06
CA MET A 380 6.23 -0.35 40.56
C MET A 380 5.77 0.58 41.67
N ASN A 381 4.64 1.29 41.52
CA ASN A 381 4.08 2.13 42.55
C ASN A 381 3.76 1.35 43.85
N MET A 382 3.19 0.14 43.72
CA MET A 382 2.93 -0.71 44.88
C MET A 382 4.21 -1.17 45.57
N ILE A 383 5.30 -1.38 44.84
CA ILE A 383 6.61 -1.71 45.37
C ILE A 383 7.25 -0.50 46.06
N GLU A 384 7.12 0.72 45.52
CA GLU A 384 7.57 1.96 46.14
C GLU A 384 6.83 2.24 47.46
N GLU A 385 5.51 2.03 47.48
CA GLU A 385 4.72 2.17 48.72
C GLU A 385 5.08 1.12 49.77
N ASN A 386 5.32 -0.11 49.34
CA ASN A 386 5.68 -1.23 50.24
C ASN A 386 6.53 -2.27 49.52
N ASN A 387 7.84 -2.15 49.69
CA ASN A 387 8.82 -3.04 49.06
C ASN A 387 8.78 -4.52 49.54
N LYS A 388 7.96 -4.84 50.54
CA LYS A 388 7.71 -6.22 51.03
C LYS A 388 6.33 -6.75 50.57
N ILE A 389 5.63 -6.06 49.70
CA ILE A 389 4.33 -6.50 49.20
C ILE A 389 4.45 -7.83 48.46
N SER A 390 3.55 -8.79 48.76
CA SER A 390 3.60 -10.07 48.07
C SER A 390 2.94 -10.03 46.70
N ALA A 391 3.42 -10.82 45.75
CA ALA A 391 2.80 -10.93 44.42
C ALA A 391 1.31 -11.36 44.47
N LYS A 392 0.90 -12.03 45.55
CA LYS A 392 -0.51 -12.39 45.76
C LYS A 392 -1.36 -11.14 46.07
N ILE A 393 -0.88 -10.26 46.94
CA ILE A 393 -1.57 -9.00 47.26
C ILE A 393 -1.60 -8.06 46.06
N MET A 394 -0.52 -8.00 45.28
CA MET A 394 -0.51 -7.27 44.01
C MET A 394 -1.57 -7.80 43.06
N ALA A 395 -1.70 -9.14 42.93
CA ALA A 395 -2.69 -9.77 42.05
C ALA A 395 -4.14 -9.46 42.52
N GLU A 396 -4.41 -9.47 43.82
CA GLU A 396 -5.70 -9.09 44.39
C GLU A 396 -6.03 -7.63 44.18
N LYS A 397 -5.07 -6.71 44.34
CA LYS A 397 -5.26 -5.28 44.14
C LYS A 397 -5.43 -4.90 42.65
N LEU A 398 -4.78 -5.63 41.77
CA LEU A 398 -4.84 -5.39 40.29
C LEU A 398 -5.99 -6.15 39.63
N GLY A 399 -6.69 -7.04 40.34
CA GLY A 399 -7.78 -7.84 39.77
C GLY A 399 -7.31 -8.86 38.72
N VAL A 400 -6.04 -9.29 38.76
CA VAL A 400 -5.43 -10.21 37.80
C VAL A 400 -4.97 -11.51 38.47
N SER A 401 -4.60 -12.52 37.66
CA SER A 401 -4.09 -13.77 38.21
C SER A 401 -2.66 -13.60 38.79
N LEU A 402 -2.34 -14.36 39.84
CA LEU A 402 -0.99 -14.43 40.42
C LEU A 402 0.08 -14.79 39.34
N ARG A 403 -0.31 -15.62 38.37
CA ARG A 403 0.55 -16.00 37.23
C ARG A 403 0.87 -14.78 36.35
N THR A 404 -0.11 -13.90 36.12
CA THR A 404 0.05 -12.63 35.35
C THR A 404 1.02 -11.71 36.05
N VAL A 405 0.85 -11.46 37.35
CA VAL A 405 1.77 -10.58 38.12
C VAL A 405 3.20 -11.12 38.09
N ARG A 406 3.38 -12.44 38.31
CA ARG A 406 4.72 -13.05 38.27
C ARG A 406 5.39 -12.94 36.89
N ARG A 407 4.61 -13.00 35.82
CA ARG A 407 5.10 -12.82 34.46
C ARG A 407 5.54 -11.37 34.23
N LEU A 408 4.70 -10.39 34.56
CA LEU A 408 5.00 -8.97 34.44
C LEU A 408 6.27 -8.57 35.21
N ILE A 409 6.38 -9.00 36.47
CA ILE A 409 7.58 -8.75 37.26
C ILE A 409 8.83 -9.40 36.63
N LYS A 410 8.73 -10.58 36.05
CA LYS A 410 9.84 -11.27 35.40
C LYS A 410 10.27 -10.61 34.09
N GLU A 411 9.32 -10.03 33.35
CA GLU A 411 9.53 -9.35 32.07
C GLU A 411 10.01 -7.89 32.27
N ASN A 412 9.87 -7.32 33.49
CA ASN A 412 10.26 -5.96 33.80
C ASN A 412 11.70 -5.91 34.35
N ASP A 413 12.66 -5.44 33.55
CA ASP A 413 14.08 -5.36 33.89
C ASP A 413 14.38 -4.35 35.00
N GLN A 414 13.43 -3.50 35.39
CA GLN A 414 13.58 -2.50 36.45
C GLN A 414 13.25 -3.05 37.84
N ILE A 415 12.62 -4.22 37.94
CA ILE A 415 12.18 -4.84 39.21
C ILE A 415 13.09 -6.02 39.55
N GLU A 416 13.68 -6.01 40.74
CA GLU A 416 14.50 -7.10 41.24
C GLU A 416 14.06 -7.53 42.66
N TYR A 417 14.00 -8.84 42.90
CA TYR A 417 13.73 -9.39 44.22
C TYR A 417 15.05 -9.71 44.95
N VAL A 418 15.30 -9.02 46.04
CA VAL A 418 16.52 -9.16 46.84
C VAL A 418 16.24 -9.99 48.09
N GLY A 419 16.99 -11.08 48.31
CA GLY A 419 16.85 -11.97 49.44
C GLY A 419 16.12 -13.30 49.10
N HIS A 420 15.76 -14.07 50.14
CA HIS A 420 15.11 -15.37 50.02
C HIS A 420 13.83 -15.46 50.84
N GLY A 421 12.76 -16.02 50.25
CA GLY A 421 11.52 -16.32 50.95
C GLY A 421 10.84 -15.09 51.57
N PHE A 422 10.30 -15.19 52.77
CA PHE A 422 9.55 -14.13 53.44
C PHE A 422 10.40 -12.94 53.94
N SER A 423 11.72 -13.09 53.98
CA SER A 423 12.63 -12.03 54.41
C SER A 423 13.14 -11.13 53.26
N GLY A 424 12.84 -11.51 52.03
CA GLY A 424 13.21 -10.71 50.82
C GLY A 424 12.32 -9.50 50.61
N TYR A 425 12.78 -8.61 49.74
CA TYR A 425 12.07 -7.40 49.34
C TYR A 425 12.30 -7.08 47.86
N TRP A 426 11.39 -6.31 47.30
CA TRP A 426 11.51 -5.80 45.93
C TRP A 426 12.37 -4.55 45.89
N LYS A 427 13.17 -4.42 44.86
CA LYS A 427 13.99 -3.23 44.61
C LYS A 427 13.71 -2.78 43.16
N ILE A 428 13.48 -1.48 43.00
CA ILE A 428 13.44 -0.82 41.68
C ILE A 428 14.86 -0.32 41.39
N LYS A 429 15.35 -0.65 40.19
CA LYS A 429 16.74 -0.29 39.76
C LYS A 429 16.80 1.14 39.31
#